data_ff3d262af5f9b15e4533145bc082d355
#
_entry.id   ff3d262af5f9b15e4533145bc082d355
#
_cell.length_a   1.000
_cell.length_b   1.000
_cell.length_c   1.000
_cell.angle_alpha   90.00
_cell.angle_beta   90.00
_cell.angle_gamma   90.00
#
_symmetry.space_group_name_H-M   'P 1'
#
loop_
_entity.id
_entity.type
_entity.pdbx_description
1 polymer ?
#
loop_
_entity_poly.entity_id
_entity_poly.type
_entity_poly.pdbx_seq_one_letter_code
_entity_poly.pdbx_strand_id
1 'polypeptide(L)'
;MTNICTKVTVRKRPIKNGQLSLYLDFYPPVRHPKTGKLTRREYLGIYIYANPTEKFEAEFNKTMLRNAELIKCRRTEAIINEEFGFLDRNRGKESFLEYFRSKMADDDNFRNWNTAYKHFEKYCGGSCTFDDLTVEYCQGFLTYMLSLTTQNKSKMMASTANNNLNKLKCVLRQAYEERRIKENIAPRLKHAKEANTRREFLTLDEVKMLANTPCEKPVVRSAALFSCLTGLRISDIIRLQWENIIRAADGGWCMHIVTKKTRTEAILPLSDEALALCGERSMGQVFKGMTQALLPLYLKDWIKSAGITKHITFHCFRHT
;
A
#
# COMPACT_ATOMS: atom_id res chain seq x y z
N MET A 1 -27.10 9.15 30.72
CA MET A 1 -26.22 10.27 31.09
C MET A 1 -24.77 9.76 31.00
N THR A 2 -24.00 10.26 30.09
CA THR A 2 -22.56 9.96 29.98
C THR A 2 -21.85 10.66 31.14
N ASN A 3 -21.20 9.89 32.02
CA ASN A 3 -20.44 10.42 33.16
C ASN A 3 -19.15 11.11 32.60
N ILE A 4 -19.27 12.40 32.33
CA ILE A 4 -18.17 13.22 31.83
C ILE A 4 -17.17 13.49 32.97
N CYS A 5 -15.88 13.28 32.73
CA CYS A 5 -14.85 13.63 33.70
C CYS A 5 -14.78 15.15 33.90
N THR A 6 -15.24 15.63 35.04
CA THR A 6 -15.31 17.06 35.36
C THR A 6 -14.12 17.54 36.14
N LYS A 7 -13.31 16.65 36.70
CA LYS A 7 -12.20 17.02 37.60
C LYS A 7 -11.00 16.08 37.43
N VAL A 8 -9.86 16.66 37.05
CA VAL A 8 -8.55 16.01 37.04
C VAL A 8 -7.67 16.66 38.11
N THR A 9 -7.14 15.87 39.03
CA THR A 9 -6.34 16.39 40.14
C THR A 9 -5.02 15.66 40.26
N VAL A 10 -3.91 16.38 40.42
CA VAL A 10 -2.62 15.78 40.79
C VAL A 10 -2.68 15.39 42.28
N ARG A 11 -2.43 14.14 42.56
CA ARG A 11 -2.37 13.61 43.93
C ARG A 11 -1.05 12.93 44.23
N LYS A 12 -0.74 12.82 45.51
CA LYS A 12 0.50 12.25 46.05
C LYS A 12 0.17 10.94 46.77
N ARG A 13 1.00 9.91 46.60
CA ARG A 13 0.91 8.66 47.35
C ARG A 13 2.28 8.34 47.96
N PRO A 14 2.36 8.08 49.27
CA PRO A 14 3.59 7.60 49.93
C PRO A 14 4.06 6.28 49.31
N ILE A 15 5.36 6.19 49.09
CA ILE A 15 6.07 4.99 48.67
C ILE A 15 7.25 4.74 49.63
N LYS A 16 7.96 3.61 49.46
CA LYS A 16 9.13 3.30 50.24
C LYS A 16 10.23 4.38 50.05
N ASN A 17 11.16 4.47 50.96
CA ASN A 17 12.33 5.39 50.93
C ASN A 17 12.01 6.89 51.05
N GLY A 18 10.98 7.26 51.81
CA GLY A 18 10.68 8.67 52.09
C GLY A 18 10.27 9.51 50.86
N GLN A 19 9.78 8.87 49.80
CA GLN A 19 9.32 9.53 48.60
C GLN A 19 7.80 9.46 48.43
N LEU A 20 7.27 10.37 47.61
CA LEU A 20 5.86 10.41 47.19
C LEU A 20 5.79 10.22 45.68
N SER A 21 4.96 9.27 45.22
CA SER A 21 4.63 9.09 43.81
C SER A 21 3.47 10.00 43.40
N LEU A 22 3.61 10.69 42.30
CA LEU A 22 2.55 11.53 41.74
C LEU A 22 1.64 10.75 40.77
N TYR A 23 0.35 11.01 40.86
CA TYR A 23 -0.65 10.43 39.96
C TYR A 23 -1.78 11.42 39.66
N LEU A 24 -2.45 11.22 38.52
CA LEU A 24 -3.70 11.89 38.20
C LEU A 24 -4.88 11.11 38.78
N ASP A 25 -5.80 11.81 39.44
CA ASP A 25 -7.07 11.27 39.96
C ASP A 25 -8.21 11.89 39.12
N PHE A 26 -8.97 11.02 38.44
CA PHE A 26 -10.07 11.39 37.54
C PHE A 26 -11.40 11.20 38.23
N TYR A 27 -12.27 12.20 38.18
CA TYR A 27 -13.62 12.07 38.68
C TYR A 27 -14.63 12.69 37.71
N PRO A 28 -15.57 11.91 37.21
CA PRO A 28 -15.67 10.42 37.21
C PRO A 28 -14.49 9.72 36.50
N PRO A 29 -14.36 8.38 36.62
CA PRO A 29 -13.30 7.60 35.95
C PRO A 29 -13.32 7.78 34.43
N VAL A 30 -12.16 7.75 33.79
CA VAL A 30 -11.99 7.86 32.34
C VAL A 30 -11.53 6.55 31.71
N ARG A 31 -11.72 6.37 30.42
CA ARG A 31 -11.14 5.25 29.68
C ARG A 31 -9.64 5.43 29.51
N HIS A 32 -8.88 4.42 29.86
CA HIS A 32 -7.43 4.44 29.69
C HIS A 32 -7.08 4.31 28.19
N PRO A 33 -6.26 5.21 27.60
CA PRO A 33 -6.04 5.28 26.15
C PRO A 33 -5.40 4.01 25.56
N LYS A 34 -4.60 3.27 26.32
CA LYS A 34 -3.94 2.05 25.84
C LYS A 34 -4.76 0.77 26.08
N THR A 35 -5.53 0.70 27.18
CA THR A 35 -6.20 -0.54 27.59
C THR A 35 -7.73 -0.51 27.39
N GLY A 36 -8.31 0.66 27.12
CA GLY A 36 -9.75 0.86 26.98
C GLY A 36 -10.55 0.68 28.29
N LYS A 37 -9.91 0.24 29.39
CA LYS A 37 -10.57 0.02 30.68
C LYS A 37 -10.85 1.33 31.43
N LEU A 38 -11.95 1.40 32.16
CA LEU A 38 -12.21 2.52 33.06
C LEU A 38 -11.15 2.56 34.15
N THR A 39 -10.50 3.71 34.30
CA THR A 39 -9.51 3.97 35.34
C THR A 39 -9.79 5.29 36.05
N ARG A 40 -9.59 5.30 37.35
CA ARG A 40 -9.65 6.49 38.16
C ARG A 40 -8.28 7.10 38.41
N ARG A 41 -7.20 6.31 38.27
CA ARG A 41 -5.84 6.75 38.59
C ARG A 41 -4.88 6.44 37.47
N GLU A 42 -4.06 7.43 37.12
CA GLU A 42 -2.98 7.30 36.15
C GLU A 42 -1.65 7.75 36.82
N TYR A 43 -0.76 6.81 37.07
CA TYR A 43 0.52 7.09 37.69
C TYR A 43 1.46 7.72 36.66
N LEU A 44 2.12 8.86 37.08
CA LEU A 44 2.94 9.65 36.17
C LEU A 44 4.39 9.15 36.06
N GLY A 45 4.81 8.23 36.95
CA GLY A 45 6.23 7.85 37.07
C GLY A 45 7.12 8.97 37.61
N ILE A 46 6.52 10.00 38.22
CA ILE A 46 7.22 11.13 38.82
C ILE A 46 7.21 10.97 40.35
N TYR A 47 8.33 11.17 40.95
CA TYR A 47 8.55 11.01 42.39
C TYR A 47 9.08 12.30 42.97
N ILE A 48 8.70 12.60 44.21
CA ILE A 48 9.16 13.77 44.96
C ILE A 48 9.56 13.33 46.40
N TYR A 49 10.38 14.10 47.07
CA TYR A 49 10.75 13.91 48.46
C TYR A 49 9.55 14.22 49.36
N ALA A 50 9.25 13.33 50.32
CA ALA A 50 8.13 13.55 51.27
C ALA A 50 8.40 14.70 52.24
N ASN A 51 9.62 14.78 52.78
CA ASN A 51 10.07 15.82 53.69
C ASN A 51 11.43 16.36 53.19
N PRO A 52 11.41 17.37 52.28
CA PRO A 52 12.67 17.92 51.78
C PRO A 52 13.39 18.67 52.88
N THR A 53 14.61 18.30 53.20
CA THR A 53 15.47 18.90 54.20
C THR A 53 16.48 19.88 53.61
N GLU A 54 16.86 19.65 52.35
CA GLU A 54 17.84 20.44 51.64
C GLU A 54 17.14 21.38 50.58
N LYS A 55 17.78 22.51 50.33
CA LYS A 55 17.29 23.48 49.33
C LYS A 55 17.15 22.86 47.95
N PHE A 56 18.08 21.98 47.58
CA PHE A 56 18.04 21.21 46.33
C PHE A 56 16.79 20.32 46.22
N GLU A 57 16.46 19.60 47.29
CA GLU A 57 15.28 18.72 47.32
C GLU A 57 13.96 19.49 47.17
N ALA A 58 13.90 20.66 47.79
CA ALA A 58 12.76 21.57 47.68
C ALA A 58 12.59 22.12 46.26
N GLU A 59 13.69 22.47 45.59
CA GLU A 59 13.68 22.95 44.19
C GLU A 59 13.37 21.85 43.22
N PHE A 60 13.90 20.67 43.46
CA PHE A 60 13.53 19.44 42.70
C PHE A 60 12.03 19.16 42.80
N ASN A 61 11.47 19.17 44.02
CA ASN A 61 10.05 18.95 44.25
C ASN A 61 9.19 19.98 43.47
N LYS A 62 9.59 21.25 43.51
CA LYS A 62 8.90 22.34 42.80
C LYS A 62 8.87 22.08 41.29
N THR A 63 10.00 21.67 40.71
CA THR A 63 10.12 21.35 39.29
C THR A 63 9.25 20.15 38.91
N MET A 64 9.29 19.09 39.69
CA MET A 64 8.51 17.87 39.46
C MET A 64 7.00 18.12 39.59
N LEU A 65 6.56 18.94 40.53
CA LEU A 65 5.17 19.34 40.66
C LEU A 65 4.70 20.18 39.47
N ARG A 66 5.55 21.11 38.97
CA ARG A 66 5.27 21.87 37.76
C ARG A 66 5.11 20.96 36.53
N ASN A 67 5.97 19.97 36.37
CA ASN A 67 5.86 18.98 35.30
C ASN A 67 4.57 18.15 35.39
N ALA A 68 4.19 17.73 36.60
CA ALA A 68 2.94 17.01 36.85
C ALA A 68 1.70 17.87 36.51
N GLU A 69 1.71 19.17 36.80
CA GLU A 69 0.63 20.11 36.42
C GLU A 69 0.56 20.27 34.89
N LEU A 70 1.68 20.36 34.20
CA LEU A 70 1.71 20.42 32.73
C LEU A 70 1.12 19.13 32.11
N ILE A 71 1.45 17.96 32.66
CA ILE A 71 0.87 16.68 32.21
C ILE A 71 -0.63 16.67 32.47
N LYS A 72 -1.07 17.14 33.66
CA LYS A 72 -2.48 17.27 33.99
C LYS A 72 -3.23 18.16 32.98
N CYS A 73 -2.68 19.33 32.63
CA CYS A 73 -3.29 20.23 31.65
C CYS A 73 -3.45 19.53 30.29
N ARG A 74 -2.39 18.88 29.76
CA ARG A 74 -2.46 18.12 28.50
C ARG A 74 -3.49 16.98 28.55
N ARG A 75 -3.55 16.30 29.69
CA ARG A 75 -4.50 15.18 29.85
C ARG A 75 -5.96 15.66 29.96
N THR A 76 -6.16 16.78 30.65
CA THR A 76 -7.48 17.43 30.74
C THR A 76 -7.95 17.89 29.36
N GLU A 77 -7.06 18.53 28.60
CA GLU A 77 -7.33 18.95 27.22
C GLU A 77 -7.69 17.75 26.32
N ALA A 78 -6.94 16.64 26.43
CA ALA A 78 -7.23 15.43 25.68
C ALA A 78 -8.62 14.87 26.03
N ILE A 79 -9.02 14.84 27.32
CA ILE A 79 -10.33 14.37 27.77
C ILE A 79 -11.44 15.28 27.25
N ILE A 80 -11.27 16.60 27.34
CA ILE A 80 -12.23 17.57 26.83
C ILE A 80 -12.40 17.41 25.31
N ASN A 81 -11.32 17.25 24.58
CA ASN A 81 -11.35 17.05 23.13
C ASN A 81 -12.01 15.72 22.74
N GLU A 82 -11.76 14.65 23.51
CA GLU A 82 -12.32 13.32 23.26
C GLU A 82 -13.84 13.29 23.53
N GLU A 83 -14.31 13.96 24.60
CA GLU A 83 -15.73 13.97 25.01
C GLU A 83 -16.57 15.05 24.31
N PHE A 84 -16.00 16.22 24.01
CA PHE A 84 -16.75 17.34 23.46
C PHE A 84 -16.48 17.59 21.97
N GLY A 85 -15.46 16.92 21.39
CA GLY A 85 -15.17 17.06 19.97
C GLY A 85 -14.83 18.50 19.53
N PHE A 86 -14.35 19.34 20.44
CA PHE A 86 -14.08 20.77 20.14
C PHE A 86 -13.06 20.97 19.03
N LEU A 87 -12.02 20.11 18.96
CA LEU A 87 -11.05 20.14 17.86
C LEU A 87 -11.55 19.35 16.63
N ASP A 88 -12.45 18.39 16.81
CA ASP A 88 -12.98 17.55 15.73
C ASP A 88 -13.97 18.28 14.80
N ARG A 89 -14.69 19.31 15.28
CA ARG A 89 -15.63 20.06 14.43
C ARG A 89 -15.00 20.75 13.24
N ASN A 90 -13.75 21.15 13.36
CA ASN A 90 -13.02 21.75 12.23
C ASN A 90 -12.29 20.69 11.40
N ARG A 91 -11.76 19.63 12.03
CA ARG A 91 -11.08 18.53 11.31
C ARG A 91 -12.03 17.73 10.41
N GLY A 92 -13.25 17.48 10.86
CA GLY A 92 -14.26 16.78 10.06
C GLY A 92 -14.61 17.53 8.77
N LYS A 93 -14.51 18.86 8.76
CA LYS A 93 -14.79 19.72 7.61
C LYS A 93 -13.60 19.92 6.67
N GLU A 94 -12.41 19.45 7.04
CA GLU A 94 -11.24 19.48 6.16
C GLU A 94 -11.48 18.61 4.91
N SER A 95 -10.87 19.00 3.78
CA SER A 95 -11.02 18.28 2.52
C SER A 95 -10.31 16.93 2.57
N PHE A 96 -11.09 15.84 2.44
CA PHE A 96 -10.55 14.50 2.27
C PHE A 96 -9.89 14.33 0.90
N LEU A 97 -10.36 15.02 -0.13
CA LEU A 97 -9.75 14.97 -1.46
C LEU A 97 -8.33 15.55 -1.47
N GLU A 98 -8.09 16.66 -0.76
CA GLU A 98 -6.74 17.23 -0.61
C GLU A 98 -5.84 16.28 0.18
N TYR A 99 -6.37 15.69 1.25
CA TYR A 99 -5.65 14.68 2.02
C TYR A 99 -5.32 13.45 1.15
N PHE A 100 -6.26 12.92 0.38
CA PHE A 100 -6.02 11.82 -0.54
C PHE A 100 -4.91 12.17 -1.53
N ARG A 101 -4.97 13.37 -2.12
CA ARG A 101 -3.95 13.86 -3.06
C ARG A 101 -2.57 13.92 -2.42
N SER A 102 -2.46 14.39 -1.18
CA SER A 102 -1.18 14.46 -0.46
C SER A 102 -0.53 13.08 -0.26
N LYS A 103 -1.35 12.03 -0.11
CA LYS A 103 -0.86 10.64 0.07
C LYS A 103 -0.41 9.95 -1.22
N MET A 104 -0.66 10.55 -2.38
CA MET A 104 -0.23 10.00 -3.66
C MET A 104 1.18 10.41 -4.06
N ALA A 105 1.71 11.49 -3.50
CA ALA A 105 2.92 12.17 -4.00
C ALA A 105 4.20 11.31 -3.88
N ASP A 106 4.25 10.38 -2.92
CA ASP A 106 5.45 9.62 -2.55
C ASP A 106 5.43 8.15 -3.03
N ASP A 107 4.48 7.75 -3.90
CA ASP A 107 4.35 6.33 -4.30
C ASP A 107 4.88 6.10 -5.73
N ASP A 108 5.77 5.12 -5.88
CA ASP A 108 6.27 4.62 -7.18
C ASP A 108 5.13 4.22 -8.16
N ASN A 109 3.93 3.97 -7.63
CA ASN A 109 2.70 3.64 -8.37
C ASN A 109 1.77 4.84 -8.61
N PHE A 110 2.29 6.05 -8.64
CA PHE A 110 1.54 7.30 -8.78
C PHE A 110 0.39 7.21 -9.82
N ARG A 111 0.63 6.57 -10.98
CA ARG A 111 -0.40 6.42 -12.01
C ARG A 111 -1.65 5.69 -11.51
N ASN A 112 -1.50 4.61 -10.76
CA ASN A 112 -2.62 3.83 -10.22
C ASN A 112 -3.34 4.59 -9.10
N TRP A 113 -2.60 5.30 -8.26
CA TRP A 113 -3.15 6.17 -7.24
C TRP A 113 -3.94 7.32 -7.83
N ASN A 114 -3.38 8.00 -8.84
CA ASN A 114 -4.04 9.10 -9.53
C ASN A 114 -5.32 8.64 -10.25
N THR A 115 -5.33 7.42 -10.80
CA THR A 115 -6.55 6.84 -11.38
C THR A 115 -7.64 6.65 -10.33
N ALA A 116 -7.31 6.06 -9.18
CA ALA A 116 -8.25 5.88 -8.07
C ALA A 116 -8.75 7.23 -7.54
N TYR A 117 -7.86 8.20 -7.35
CA TYR A 117 -8.20 9.55 -6.94
C TYR A 117 -9.19 10.22 -7.90
N LYS A 118 -8.91 10.24 -9.20
CA LYS A 118 -9.80 10.84 -10.21
C LYS A 118 -11.19 10.20 -10.24
N HIS A 119 -11.26 8.87 -10.09
CA HIS A 119 -12.55 8.19 -9.98
C HIS A 119 -13.30 8.57 -8.72
N PHE A 120 -12.60 8.67 -7.58
CA PHE A 120 -13.20 9.06 -6.33
C PHE A 120 -13.64 10.53 -6.34
N GLU A 121 -12.80 11.44 -6.83
CA GLU A 121 -13.13 12.86 -7.03
C GLU A 121 -14.39 13.04 -7.90
N LYS A 122 -14.50 12.28 -8.99
CA LYS A 122 -15.70 12.29 -9.84
C LYS A 122 -16.93 11.73 -9.12
N TYR A 123 -16.77 10.68 -8.34
CA TYR A 123 -17.83 10.10 -7.51
C TYR A 123 -18.37 11.10 -6.50
N CYS A 124 -17.48 11.86 -5.85
CA CYS A 124 -17.83 12.89 -4.86
C CYS A 124 -18.34 14.20 -5.48
N GLY A 125 -18.38 14.33 -6.80
CA GLY A 125 -18.73 15.60 -7.44
C GLY A 125 -17.71 16.74 -7.20
N GLY A 126 -16.43 16.39 -6.94
CA GLY A 126 -15.35 17.35 -6.74
C GLY A 126 -15.19 17.85 -5.29
N SER A 127 -16.03 17.42 -4.35
CA SER A 127 -15.93 17.81 -2.93
C SER A 127 -16.24 16.61 -2.03
N CYS A 128 -15.40 16.40 -1.02
CA CYS A 128 -15.59 15.39 0.02
C CYS A 128 -14.80 15.80 1.25
N THR A 129 -15.45 15.82 2.39
CA THR A 129 -14.85 16.09 3.70
C THR A 129 -14.66 14.81 4.50
N PHE A 130 -13.93 14.87 5.62
CA PHE A 130 -13.81 13.70 6.50
C PHE A 130 -15.15 13.29 7.15
N ASP A 131 -16.06 14.25 7.37
CA ASP A 131 -17.41 13.96 7.92
C ASP A 131 -18.30 13.19 6.94
N ASP A 132 -18.05 13.28 5.62
CA ASP A 132 -18.80 12.55 4.60
C ASP A 132 -18.45 11.06 4.55
N LEU A 133 -17.34 10.66 5.18
CA LEU A 133 -16.78 9.31 5.08
C LEU A 133 -17.52 8.31 5.97
N THR A 134 -18.70 7.88 5.54
CA THR A 134 -19.38 6.73 6.12
C THR A 134 -19.05 5.43 5.41
N VAL A 135 -19.33 4.29 6.05
CA VAL A 135 -19.17 2.96 5.41
C VAL A 135 -20.01 2.87 4.16
N GLU A 136 -21.25 3.34 4.23
CA GLU A 136 -22.23 3.32 3.13
C GLU A 136 -21.72 4.19 1.96
N TYR A 137 -21.23 5.40 2.25
CA TYR A 137 -20.69 6.31 1.23
C TYR A 137 -19.47 5.71 0.54
N CYS A 138 -18.50 5.22 1.32
CA CYS A 138 -17.30 4.59 0.78
C CYS A 138 -17.58 3.27 0.03
N GLN A 139 -18.60 2.50 0.44
CA GLN A 139 -19.04 1.31 -0.28
C GLN A 139 -19.76 1.68 -1.58
N GLY A 140 -20.49 2.79 -1.60
CA GLY A 140 -21.13 3.37 -2.79
C GLY A 140 -20.14 3.68 -3.90
N PHE A 141 -18.89 4.06 -3.56
CA PHE A 141 -17.82 4.23 -4.54
C PHE A 141 -17.55 2.96 -5.36
N LEU A 142 -17.55 1.78 -4.71
CA LEU A 142 -17.39 0.51 -5.44
C LEU A 142 -18.55 0.27 -6.42
N THR A 143 -19.78 0.52 -6.00
CA THR A 143 -20.98 0.40 -6.85
C THR A 143 -20.89 1.36 -8.03
N TYR A 144 -20.49 2.60 -7.81
CA TYR A 144 -20.21 3.57 -8.84
C TYR A 144 -19.15 3.07 -9.83
N MET A 145 -18.03 2.55 -9.34
CA MET A 145 -16.97 1.99 -10.21
C MET A 145 -17.51 0.88 -11.12
N LEU A 146 -18.32 -0.03 -10.58
CA LEU A 146 -18.91 -1.14 -11.34
C LEU A 146 -19.94 -0.70 -12.38
N SER A 147 -20.55 0.48 -12.20
CA SER A 147 -21.49 1.07 -13.17
C SER A 147 -20.78 1.75 -14.35
N LEU A 148 -19.48 2.06 -14.22
CA LEU A 148 -18.74 2.74 -15.26
C LEU A 148 -18.51 1.84 -16.48
N THR A 149 -18.62 2.48 -17.65
CA THR A 149 -18.26 1.86 -18.93
C THR A 149 -16.86 2.31 -19.33
N THR A 150 -16.03 1.36 -19.75
CA THR A 150 -14.67 1.64 -20.25
C THR A 150 -14.73 2.26 -21.65
N GLN A 151 -13.61 2.80 -22.12
CA GLN A 151 -13.50 3.35 -23.49
C GLN A 151 -13.90 2.33 -24.57
N ASN A 152 -13.70 1.03 -24.31
CA ASN A 152 -14.08 -0.06 -25.20
C ASN A 152 -15.57 -0.48 -25.06
N LYS A 153 -16.41 0.37 -24.47
CA LYS A 153 -17.85 0.11 -24.25
C LYS A 153 -18.16 -1.14 -23.40
N SER A 154 -17.19 -1.68 -22.68
CA SER A 154 -17.38 -2.78 -21.73
C SER A 154 -17.57 -2.25 -20.31
N LYS A 155 -18.31 -2.96 -19.46
CA LYS A 155 -18.40 -2.65 -18.01
C LYS A 155 -17.04 -2.78 -17.35
N MET A 156 -16.79 -1.96 -16.33
CA MET A 156 -15.56 -2.05 -15.56
C MET A 156 -15.47 -3.41 -14.85
N MET A 157 -14.32 -4.05 -14.94
CA MET A 157 -14.07 -5.34 -14.28
C MET A 157 -14.02 -5.19 -12.76
N ALA A 158 -14.58 -6.17 -12.05
CA ALA A 158 -14.58 -6.20 -10.58
C ALA A 158 -13.16 -6.08 -9.99
N SER A 159 -12.16 -6.73 -10.60
CA SER A 159 -10.74 -6.62 -10.18
C SER A 159 -10.22 -5.19 -10.25
N THR A 160 -10.56 -4.44 -11.32
CA THR A 160 -10.17 -3.03 -11.46
C THR A 160 -10.88 -2.15 -10.43
N ALA A 161 -12.19 -2.36 -10.23
CA ALA A 161 -12.97 -1.65 -9.21
C ALA A 161 -12.41 -1.93 -7.79
N ASN A 162 -12.10 -3.18 -7.47
CA ASN A 162 -11.50 -3.59 -6.20
C ASN A 162 -10.12 -2.95 -5.98
N ASN A 163 -9.29 -2.85 -7.03
CA ASN A 163 -7.99 -2.17 -6.93
C ASN A 163 -8.13 -0.69 -6.58
N ASN A 164 -9.12 0.01 -7.17
CA ASN A 164 -9.39 1.41 -6.83
C ASN A 164 -9.94 1.54 -5.39
N LEU A 165 -10.83 0.64 -4.97
CA LEU A 165 -11.31 0.58 -3.59
C LEU A 165 -10.16 0.33 -2.61
N ASN A 166 -9.19 -0.52 -2.95
CA ASN A 166 -8.03 -0.79 -2.11
C ASN A 166 -7.17 0.47 -1.88
N LYS A 167 -7.06 1.35 -2.88
CA LYS A 167 -6.39 2.65 -2.71
C LYS A 167 -7.15 3.54 -1.72
N LEU A 168 -8.46 3.64 -1.87
CA LEU A 168 -9.31 4.34 -0.90
C LEU A 168 -9.16 3.75 0.52
N LYS A 169 -9.24 2.42 0.67
CA LYS A 169 -9.04 1.74 1.97
C LYS A 169 -7.67 2.05 2.60
N CYS A 170 -6.62 2.18 1.79
CA CYS A 170 -5.29 2.54 2.26
C CYS A 170 -5.28 3.96 2.85
N VAL A 171 -5.86 4.93 2.14
CA VAL A 171 -5.96 6.33 2.61
C VAL A 171 -6.82 6.45 3.86
N LEU A 172 -7.94 5.71 3.92
CA LEU A 172 -8.81 5.68 5.12
C LEU A 172 -8.08 5.12 6.34
N ARG A 173 -7.25 4.09 6.15
CA ARG A 173 -6.43 3.53 7.25
C ARG A 173 -5.41 4.55 7.76
N GLN A 174 -4.71 5.23 6.85
CA GLN A 174 -3.77 6.29 7.21
C GLN A 174 -4.47 7.45 7.93
N ALA A 175 -5.66 7.86 7.45
CA ALA A 175 -6.47 8.88 8.10
C ALA A 175 -6.86 8.50 9.53
N TYR A 176 -7.15 7.21 9.78
CA TYR A 176 -7.42 6.70 11.11
C TYR A 176 -6.15 6.69 11.99
N GLU A 177 -5.02 6.23 11.47
CA GLU A 177 -3.73 6.23 12.18
C GLU A 177 -3.29 7.65 12.56
N GLU A 178 -3.54 8.62 11.70
CA GLU A 178 -3.29 10.05 11.92
C GLU A 178 -4.39 10.74 12.74
N ARG A 179 -5.39 9.99 13.22
CA ARG A 179 -6.53 10.49 14.02
C ARG A 179 -7.34 11.59 13.31
N ARG A 180 -7.44 11.50 11.97
CA ARG A 180 -8.30 12.37 11.16
C ARG A 180 -9.75 11.90 11.17
N ILE A 181 -9.97 10.58 11.29
CA ILE A 181 -11.28 9.94 11.45
C ILE A 181 -11.31 9.15 12.77
N LYS A 182 -12.49 9.05 13.37
CA LYS A 182 -12.69 8.42 14.69
C LYS A 182 -12.66 6.89 14.64
N GLU A 183 -13.12 6.31 13.55
CA GLU A 183 -13.26 4.87 13.36
C GLU A 183 -12.51 4.43 12.09
N ASN A 184 -11.82 3.30 12.16
CA ASN A 184 -11.26 2.68 10.96
C ASN A 184 -12.35 1.94 10.17
N ILE A 185 -12.94 2.62 9.21
CA ILE A 185 -14.01 2.05 8.36
C ILE A 185 -13.46 1.15 7.24
N ALA A 186 -12.17 1.21 6.93
CA ALA A 186 -11.57 0.45 5.82
C ALA A 186 -11.79 -1.07 5.90
N PRO A 187 -11.70 -1.76 7.07
CA PRO A 187 -11.97 -3.20 7.16
C PRO A 187 -13.43 -3.57 6.85
N ARG A 188 -14.38 -2.65 7.07
CA ARG A 188 -15.82 -2.89 6.85
C ARG A 188 -16.21 -2.82 5.38
N LEU A 189 -15.39 -2.24 4.52
CA LEU A 189 -15.63 -2.16 3.07
C LEU A 189 -15.39 -3.52 2.41
N LYS A 190 -16.39 -4.01 1.69
CA LYS A 190 -16.37 -5.32 1.03
C LYS A 190 -15.97 -5.17 -0.44
N HIS A 191 -15.19 -6.12 -0.94
CA HIS A 191 -14.85 -6.22 -2.35
C HIS A 191 -16.01 -6.79 -3.16
N ALA A 192 -16.08 -6.43 -4.43
CA ALA A 192 -16.92 -7.11 -5.40
C ALA A 192 -16.38 -8.51 -5.68
N LYS A 193 -17.27 -9.47 -5.87
CA LYS A 193 -16.90 -10.83 -6.26
C LYS A 193 -16.23 -10.81 -7.64
N GLU A 194 -15.01 -11.30 -7.72
CA GLU A 194 -14.29 -11.43 -8.97
C GLU A 194 -14.64 -12.75 -9.64
N ALA A 195 -14.79 -12.73 -10.96
CA ALA A 195 -14.94 -13.97 -11.72
C ALA A 195 -13.59 -14.70 -11.74
N ASN A 196 -13.62 -16.01 -11.55
CA ASN A 196 -12.45 -16.85 -11.76
C ASN A 196 -12.12 -16.87 -13.26
N THR A 197 -11.20 -16.02 -13.69
CA THR A 197 -10.68 -16.05 -15.05
C THR A 197 -9.53 -17.04 -15.13
N ARG A 198 -9.74 -18.12 -15.89
CA ARG A 198 -8.66 -19.04 -16.24
C ARG A 198 -7.67 -18.30 -17.14
N ARG A 199 -6.41 -18.29 -16.76
CA ARG A 199 -5.37 -17.69 -17.57
C ARG A 199 -5.04 -18.62 -18.72
N GLU A 200 -5.04 -18.08 -19.94
CA GLU A 200 -4.59 -18.81 -21.10
C GLU A 200 -3.07 -18.99 -21.05
N PHE A 201 -2.62 -20.14 -21.53
CA PHE A 201 -1.22 -20.49 -21.74
C PHE A 201 -1.08 -21.33 -23.02
N LEU A 202 0.12 -21.45 -23.54
CA LEU A 202 0.42 -22.25 -24.71
C LEU A 202 0.81 -23.67 -24.31
N THR A 203 0.36 -24.65 -25.07
CA THR A 203 0.89 -26.01 -24.97
C THR A 203 2.27 -26.09 -25.64
N LEU A 204 3.03 -27.16 -25.37
CA LEU A 204 4.32 -27.37 -26.00
C LEU A 204 4.22 -27.39 -27.53
N ASP A 205 3.16 -28.02 -28.07
CA ASP A 205 2.94 -28.09 -29.52
C ASP A 205 2.63 -26.73 -30.10
N GLU A 206 1.82 -25.90 -29.41
CA GLU A 206 1.58 -24.49 -29.83
C GLU A 206 2.86 -23.64 -29.78
N VAL A 207 3.75 -23.87 -28.82
CA VAL A 207 5.08 -23.21 -28.79
C VAL A 207 5.91 -23.64 -29.98
N LYS A 208 5.92 -24.94 -30.35
CA LYS A 208 6.62 -25.45 -31.54
C LYS A 208 6.03 -24.84 -32.83
N MET A 209 4.72 -24.75 -32.95
CA MET A 209 4.05 -24.12 -34.08
C MET A 209 4.49 -22.64 -34.21
N LEU A 210 4.48 -21.89 -33.13
CA LEU A 210 4.97 -20.50 -33.10
C LEU A 210 6.45 -20.41 -33.47
N ALA A 211 7.29 -21.30 -32.95
CA ALA A 211 8.71 -21.31 -33.26
C ALA A 211 8.98 -21.51 -34.75
N ASN A 212 8.15 -22.28 -35.45
CA ASN A 212 8.24 -22.55 -36.87
C ASN A 212 7.51 -21.52 -37.77
N THR A 213 6.73 -20.61 -37.17
CA THR A 213 5.97 -19.58 -37.91
C THR A 213 6.79 -18.32 -38.00
N PRO A 214 7.03 -17.77 -39.22
CA PRO A 214 7.70 -16.48 -39.39
C PRO A 214 6.93 -15.36 -38.68
N CYS A 215 7.68 -14.45 -38.06
CA CYS A 215 7.16 -13.23 -37.46
C CYS A 215 7.75 -12.03 -38.21
N GLU A 216 6.90 -11.09 -38.62
CA GLU A 216 7.36 -9.87 -39.32
C GLU A 216 8.41 -9.12 -38.53
N LYS A 217 8.37 -9.17 -37.19
CA LYS A 217 9.36 -8.57 -36.32
C LYS A 217 10.14 -9.66 -35.56
N PRO A 218 11.31 -10.10 -36.03
CA PRO A 218 12.06 -11.23 -35.43
C PRO A 218 12.35 -11.07 -33.94
N VAL A 219 12.64 -9.84 -33.49
CA VAL A 219 12.93 -9.56 -32.08
C VAL A 219 11.72 -9.85 -31.17
N VAL A 220 10.48 -9.65 -31.66
CA VAL A 220 9.25 -9.98 -30.89
C VAL A 220 9.15 -11.49 -30.74
N ARG A 221 9.39 -12.27 -31.84
CA ARG A 221 9.40 -13.74 -31.80
C ARG A 221 10.44 -14.26 -30.81
N SER A 222 11.69 -13.81 -30.95
CA SER A 222 12.79 -14.26 -30.07
C SER A 222 12.50 -13.92 -28.60
N ALA A 223 12.04 -12.72 -28.29
CA ALA A 223 11.68 -12.29 -26.93
C ALA A 223 10.52 -13.10 -26.34
N ALA A 224 9.50 -13.44 -27.15
CA ALA A 224 8.35 -14.20 -26.71
C ALA A 224 8.72 -15.67 -26.40
N LEU A 225 9.45 -16.33 -27.31
CA LEU A 225 9.96 -17.71 -27.10
C LEU A 225 10.94 -17.75 -25.91
N PHE A 226 11.80 -16.74 -25.78
CA PHE A 226 12.69 -16.61 -24.63
C PHE A 226 11.91 -16.50 -23.31
N SER A 227 10.76 -15.79 -23.31
CA SER A 227 9.88 -15.74 -22.15
C SER A 227 9.29 -17.10 -21.78
N CYS A 228 8.95 -17.96 -22.76
CA CYS A 228 8.52 -19.34 -22.52
C CYS A 228 9.60 -20.17 -21.82
N LEU A 229 10.85 -20.08 -22.27
CA LEU A 229 11.94 -20.89 -21.76
C LEU A 229 12.47 -20.42 -20.40
N THR A 230 12.34 -19.12 -20.10
CA THR A 230 12.96 -18.51 -18.91
C THR A 230 11.98 -18.05 -17.85
N GLY A 231 10.70 -17.93 -18.20
CA GLY A 231 9.69 -17.36 -17.31
C GLY A 231 9.87 -15.86 -17.03
N LEU A 232 10.71 -15.15 -17.77
CA LEU A 232 10.96 -13.71 -17.55
C LEU A 232 9.78 -12.84 -18.01
N ARG A 233 9.59 -11.71 -17.31
CA ARG A 233 8.63 -10.69 -17.74
C ARG A 233 9.20 -9.89 -18.90
N ILE A 234 8.33 -9.37 -19.76
CA ILE A 234 8.76 -8.49 -20.87
C ILE A 234 9.63 -7.31 -20.39
N SER A 235 9.34 -6.74 -19.21
CA SER A 235 10.11 -5.65 -18.64
C SER A 235 11.56 -6.05 -18.32
N ASP A 236 11.77 -7.30 -17.96
CA ASP A 236 13.08 -7.85 -17.60
C ASP A 236 13.83 -8.27 -18.88
N ILE A 237 13.14 -8.84 -19.87
CA ILE A 237 13.68 -9.18 -21.19
C ILE A 237 14.18 -7.94 -21.95
N ILE A 238 13.40 -6.84 -21.94
CA ILE A 238 13.82 -5.58 -22.59
C ILE A 238 15.10 -5.00 -21.95
N ARG A 239 15.31 -5.28 -20.67
CA ARG A 239 16.45 -4.74 -19.91
C ARG A 239 17.65 -5.70 -19.87
N LEU A 240 17.48 -6.94 -20.34
CA LEU A 240 18.53 -7.94 -20.32
C LEU A 240 19.72 -7.47 -21.18
N GLN A 241 20.91 -7.48 -20.58
CA GLN A 241 22.15 -7.12 -21.22
C GLN A 241 23.06 -8.35 -21.34
N TRP A 242 23.95 -8.35 -22.30
CA TRP A 242 24.89 -9.43 -22.52
C TRP A 242 25.84 -9.63 -21.34
N GLU A 243 26.10 -8.59 -20.58
CA GLU A 243 26.89 -8.59 -19.35
C GLU A 243 26.21 -9.39 -18.23
N ASN A 244 24.88 -9.53 -18.32
CA ASN A 244 24.11 -10.34 -17.37
C ASN A 244 24.17 -11.86 -17.67
N ILE A 245 24.61 -12.26 -18.87
CA ILE A 245 24.73 -13.66 -19.28
C ILE A 245 26.18 -14.11 -19.07
N ILE A 246 26.38 -14.97 -18.08
CA ILE A 246 27.66 -15.42 -17.61
C ILE A 246 27.77 -16.94 -17.59
N ARG A 247 29.00 -17.46 -17.54
CA ARG A 247 29.24 -18.89 -17.31
C ARG A 247 29.03 -19.22 -15.84
N ALA A 248 28.28 -20.27 -15.58
CA ALA A 248 28.16 -20.86 -14.26
C ALA A 248 29.38 -21.74 -13.91
N ALA A 249 29.55 -22.08 -12.65
CA ALA A 249 30.69 -22.88 -12.18
C ALA A 249 30.70 -24.31 -12.76
N ASP A 250 29.55 -24.83 -13.16
CA ASP A 250 29.37 -26.15 -13.81
C ASP A 250 29.66 -26.11 -15.33
N GLY A 251 30.02 -24.95 -15.86
CA GLY A 251 30.29 -24.73 -17.29
C GLY A 251 29.02 -24.39 -18.10
N GLY A 252 27.84 -24.44 -17.53
CA GLY A 252 26.60 -24.01 -18.16
C GLY A 252 26.50 -22.48 -18.31
N TRP A 253 25.40 -22.03 -18.92
CA TRP A 253 25.10 -20.60 -18.98
C TRP A 253 24.07 -20.22 -17.93
N CYS A 254 24.20 -19.04 -17.34
CA CYS A 254 23.21 -18.48 -16.43
C CYS A 254 23.03 -16.96 -16.64
N MET A 255 21.88 -16.46 -16.19
CA MET A 255 21.56 -15.03 -16.19
C MET A 255 21.58 -14.52 -14.76
N HIS A 256 22.35 -13.45 -14.52
CA HIS A 256 22.34 -12.70 -13.28
C HIS A 256 21.51 -11.43 -13.47
N ILE A 257 20.31 -11.38 -12.92
CA ILE A 257 19.35 -10.30 -13.14
C ILE A 257 18.79 -9.75 -11.84
N VAL A 258 18.45 -8.46 -11.85
CA VAL A 258 17.62 -7.83 -10.83
C VAL A 258 16.26 -7.55 -11.45
N THR A 259 15.21 -8.25 -10.97
CA THR A 259 13.87 -8.13 -11.54
C THR A 259 13.29 -6.75 -11.27
N LYS A 260 12.69 -6.11 -12.28
CA LYS A 260 12.16 -4.74 -12.18
C LYS A 260 11.06 -4.61 -11.13
N LYS A 261 10.15 -5.58 -11.08
CA LYS A 261 8.94 -5.48 -10.26
C LYS A 261 9.19 -5.72 -8.77
N THR A 262 10.03 -6.71 -8.45
CA THR A 262 10.27 -7.12 -7.06
C THR A 262 11.60 -6.67 -6.52
N ARG A 263 12.46 -6.09 -7.38
CA ARG A 263 13.84 -5.69 -7.06
C ARG A 263 14.65 -6.85 -6.46
N THR A 264 14.27 -8.10 -6.81
CA THR A 264 14.93 -9.31 -6.31
C THR A 264 16.03 -9.69 -7.28
N GLU A 265 17.21 -9.91 -6.75
CA GLU A 265 18.32 -10.50 -7.45
C GLU A 265 18.08 -12.01 -7.66
N ALA A 266 18.35 -12.51 -8.86
CA ALA A 266 18.18 -13.90 -9.21
C ALA A 266 19.25 -14.35 -10.18
N ILE A 267 19.80 -15.55 -9.95
CA ILE A 267 20.65 -16.26 -10.90
C ILE A 267 19.79 -17.39 -11.46
N LEU A 268 19.51 -17.34 -12.76
CA LEU A 268 18.67 -18.30 -13.44
C LEU A 268 19.48 -19.06 -14.47
N PRO A 269 19.38 -20.41 -14.52
CA PRO A 269 20.04 -21.19 -15.56
C PRO A 269 19.45 -20.83 -16.93
N LEU A 270 20.29 -20.86 -17.95
CA LEU A 270 19.95 -20.56 -19.32
C LEU A 270 20.23 -21.77 -20.18
N SER A 271 19.19 -22.37 -20.79
CA SER A 271 19.37 -23.49 -21.72
C SER A 271 20.02 -23.03 -23.04
N ASP A 272 20.59 -23.97 -23.79
CA ASP A 272 21.20 -23.67 -25.07
C ASP A 272 20.19 -23.13 -26.09
N GLU A 273 18.93 -23.62 -26.03
CA GLU A 273 17.84 -23.12 -26.88
C GLU A 273 17.49 -21.66 -26.52
N ALA A 274 17.46 -21.33 -25.23
CA ALA A 274 17.19 -19.96 -24.80
C ALA A 274 18.38 -19.03 -25.18
N LEU A 275 19.61 -19.52 -25.07
CA LEU A 275 20.79 -18.78 -25.49
C LEU A 275 20.77 -18.53 -27.00
N ALA A 276 20.40 -19.52 -27.82
CA ALA A 276 20.27 -19.39 -29.26
C ALA A 276 19.27 -18.29 -29.67
N LEU A 277 18.19 -18.08 -28.90
CA LEU A 277 17.23 -17.00 -29.14
C LEU A 277 17.81 -15.60 -28.87
N CYS A 278 18.89 -15.50 -28.10
CA CYS A 278 19.58 -14.22 -27.86
C CYS A 278 20.37 -13.75 -29.08
N GLY A 279 20.73 -14.66 -30.00
CA GLY A 279 21.55 -14.38 -31.16
C GLY A 279 23.06 -14.32 -30.81
N GLU A 280 23.83 -13.67 -31.66
CA GLU A 280 25.27 -13.53 -31.47
C GLU A 280 25.60 -12.61 -30.29
N ARG A 281 26.58 -13.03 -29.49
CA ARG A 281 27.04 -12.27 -28.34
C ARG A 281 27.60 -10.91 -28.77
N SER A 282 27.13 -9.87 -28.09
CA SER A 282 27.47 -8.50 -28.40
C SER A 282 27.59 -7.68 -27.09
N MET A 283 27.64 -6.38 -27.15
CA MET A 283 27.64 -5.50 -25.99
C MET A 283 26.26 -4.87 -25.79
N GLY A 284 25.86 -4.66 -24.52
CA GLY A 284 24.63 -4.00 -24.14
C GLY A 284 23.40 -4.90 -24.29
N GLN A 285 22.30 -4.34 -24.76
CA GLN A 285 20.98 -4.98 -24.78
C GLN A 285 20.95 -6.25 -25.67
N VAL A 286 20.49 -7.37 -25.11
CA VAL A 286 20.34 -8.66 -25.83
C VAL A 286 19.29 -8.55 -26.93
N PHE A 287 18.08 -8.12 -26.60
CA PHE A 287 16.98 -7.96 -27.56
C PHE A 287 16.92 -6.50 -28.05
N LYS A 288 17.89 -6.12 -28.89
CA LYS A 288 18.02 -4.74 -29.41
C LYS A 288 16.76 -4.31 -30.15
N GLY A 289 16.25 -3.13 -29.81
CA GLY A 289 15.05 -2.56 -30.41
C GLY A 289 13.73 -3.16 -29.90
N MET A 290 13.76 -4.11 -28.96
CA MET A 290 12.52 -4.61 -28.33
C MET A 290 11.92 -3.57 -27.41
N THR A 291 10.65 -3.27 -27.62
CA THR A 291 9.85 -2.37 -26.77
C THR A 291 8.44 -2.94 -26.54
N GLN A 292 7.78 -2.51 -25.48
CA GLN A 292 6.40 -2.92 -25.24
C GLN A 292 5.41 -2.47 -26.32
N ALA A 293 5.72 -1.37 -27.03
CA ALA A 293 4.90 -0.83 -28.10
C ALA A 293 4.82 -1.74 -29.34
N LEU A 294 5.83 -2.62 -29.54
CA LEU A 294 5.80 -3.58 -30.65
C LEU A 294 4.80 -4.73 -30.46
N LEU A 295 4.44 -5.05 -29.20
CA LEU A 295 3.60 -6.19 -28.89
C LEU A 295 2.20 -6.10 -29.53
N PRO A 296 1.43 -5.00 -29.37
CA PRO A 296 0.11 -4.89 -29.98
C PRO A 296 0.16 -4.87 -31.52
N LEU A 297 1.30 -4.51 -32.11
CA LEU A 297 1.44 -4.42 -33.56
C LEU A 297 1.73 -5.78 -34.22
N TYR A 298 2.55 -6.62 -33.60
CA TYR A 298 3.08 -7.82 -34.26
C TYR A 298 2.66 -9.12 -33.60
N LEU A 299 2.39 -9.12 -32.28
CA LEU A 299 2.16 -10.37 -31.53
C LEU A 299 0.87 -11.08 -31.94
N LYS A 300 -0.21 -10.32 -32.11
CA LYS A 300 -1.53 -10.86 -32.44
C LYS A 300 -1.55 -11.55 -33.80
N ASP A 301 -0.99 -10.90 -34.80
CA ASP A 301 -0.97 -11.43 -36.17
C ASP A 301 -0.04 -12.62 -36.29
N TRP A 302 1.10 -12.62 -35.63
CA TRP A 302 1.99 -13.77 -35.55
C TRP A 302 1.33 -15.01 -34.90
N ILE A 303 0.62 -14.83 -33.77
CA ILE A 303 -0.12 -15.91 -33.10
C ILE A 303 -1.21 -16.47 -34.03
N LYS A 304 -1.96 -15.59 -34.71
CA LYS A 304 -2.99 -15.98 -35.67
C LYS A 304 -2.40 -16.74 -36.86
N SER A 305 -1.24 -16.31 -37.40
CA SER A 305 -0.56 -16.97 -38.50
C SER A 305 -0.06 -18.38 -38.13
N ALA A 306 0.22 -18.62 -36.86
CA ALA A 306 0.53 -19.93 -36.33
C ALA A 306 -0.70 -20.86 -36.13
N GLY A 307 -1.92 -20.40 -36.46
CA GLY A 307 -3.15 -21.17 -36.32
C GLY A 307 -3.69 -21.25 -34.88
N ILE A 308 -3.17 -20.42 -33.96
CA ILE A 308 -3.58 -20.43 -32.54
C ILE A 308 -4.79 -19.50 -32.37
N THR A 309 -5.89 -20.06 -31.89
CA THR A 309 -7.17 -19.33 -31.69
C THR A 309 -7.32 -18.73 -30.29
N LYS A 310 -6.48 -19.13 -29.34
CA LYS A 310 -6.48 -18.61 -27.97
C LYS A 310 -6.10 -17.13 -27.93
N HIS A 311 -6.66 -16.41 -26.97
CA HIS A 311 -6.26 -15.01 -26.72
C HIS A 311 -4.96 -14.98 -25.92
N ILE A 312 -3.82 -15.01 -26.60
CA ILE A 312 -2.50 -15.00 -26.00
C ILE A 312 -1.94 -13.59 -25.97
N THR A 313 -1.61 -13.13 -24.77
CA THR A 313 -0.84 -11.89 -24.53
C THR A 313 0.62 -12.26 -24.23
N PHE A 314 1.53 -11.31 -24.26
CA PHE A 314 2.94 -11.58 -23.91
C PHE A 314 3.10 -12.22 -22.52
N HIS A 315 2.22 -11.90 -21.58
CA HIS A 315 2.28 -12.49 -20.24
C HIS A 315 1.93 -14.00 -20.21
N CYS A 316 1.16 -14.47 -21.19
CA CYS A 316 0.84 -15.88 -21.33
C CYS A 316 2.08 -16.74 -21.64
N PHE A 317 3.05 -16.21 -22.40
CA PHE A 317 4.32 -16.90 -22.67
C PHE A 317 5.11 -17.25 -21.40
N ARG A 318 5.03 -16.39 -20.40
CA ARG A 318 5.66 -16.64 -19.10
C ARG A 318 4.95 -17.76 -18.31
N HIS A 319 3.65 -18.00 -18.57
CA HIS A 319 2.86 -19.02 -17.87
C HIS A 319 2.85 -20.36 -18.59
N THR A 320 3.44 -20.40 -19.76
CA THR A 320 3.72 -21.59 -20.56
C THR A 320 4.90 -22.37 -20.01
#